data_34ebdbf89fc34669a5a00739768d8c29
#
_entry.id   34ebdbf89fc34669a5a00739768d8c29
#
_cell.length_a   1.000
_cell.length_b   1.000
_cell.length_c   1.000
_cell.angle_alpha   90.00
_cell.angle_beta   90.00
_cell.angle_gamma   90.00
#
_symmetry.space_group_name_H-M   'P 1'
#
loop_
_entity.id
_entity.type
_entity.pdbx_description
1 polymer ?
#
loop_
_entity_poly.entity_id
_entity_poly.type
_entity_poly.pdbx_seq_one_letter_code
_entity_poly.pdbx_strand_id
1 'polypeptide(L)'
;MKKIGILFGQENTFPQAFIERVNEKEGKKIIAEAVKIDKIIQAQPLDYAVIIDRISQDVPFYRAALKNAAICGTAVINNPFWWSADDKFFNNALAIKLGITVPKTVILPSNQHPNDTSSESFRNLSFPLDWQGMFDYVGFPAYFKPFAGGGWKHVYRVNNAGEFFAAYHGTGQLVMMLQEEIIFDSYFRCYCIGGNNVRIMQYEPRNPFHQRYVQGGGPVEKALLKKMEHIVIQLNQALGYDFNTVELAVRDGIPYPIDFCNPAPDADVNSVGQENFEWVVETAANVAIERAKAQKDGKDNLTWGTFVQQAVAPKITTKAGKKVVAKAKVAEKTVEKTTAATTKKATTTKKKATE
;
A
#
# COMPACT_ATOMS: atom_id res chain seq x y z
N MET A 1 21.84 -17.93 -13.26
CA MET A 1 20.97 -18.36 -12.15
C MET A 1 20.41 -17.10 -11.53
N LYS A 2 19.07 -16.99 -11.38
CA LYS A 2 18.46 -15.81 -10.78
C LYS A 2 18.37 -15.95 -9.27
N LYS A 3 18.44 -14.81 -8.55
CA LYS A 3 18.30 -14.79 -7.09
C LYS A 3 17.03 -14.08 -6.65
N ILE A 4 16.39 -14.62 -5.61
CA ILE A 4 15.30 -13.99 -4.87
C ILE A 4 15.82 -13.68 -3.48
N GLY A 5 15.79 -12.41 -3.09
CA GLY A 5 16.13 -11.96 -1.75
C GLY A 5 14.89 -11.80 -0.88
N ILE A 6 15.03 -12.07 0.41
CA ILE A 6 14.06 -11.60 1.41
C ILE A 6 14.80 -10.69 2.40
N LEU A 7 14.26 -9.46 2.55
CA LEU A 7 14.79 -8.44 3.46
C LEU A 7 13.84 -8.33 4.64
N PHE A 8 14.27 -8.73 5.83
CA PHE A 8 13.41 -8.86 7.00
C PHE A 8 14.10 -8.41 8.29
N GLY A 9 13.32 -8.17 9.34
CA GLY A 9 13.78 -7.76 10.65
C GLY A 9 13.67 -8.88 11.70
N GLN A 10 12.74 -8.72 12.63
CA GLN A 10 12.59 -9.63 13.79
C GLN A 10 11.70 -10.86 13.54
N GLU A 11 11.30 -11.12 12.30
CA GLU A 11 10.50 -12.29 11.95
C GLU A 11 11.34 -13.57 12.03
N ASN A 12 10.77 -14.62 12.67
CA ASN A 12 11.51 -15.84 12.95
C ASN A 12 11.06 -17.05 12.12
N THR A 13 9.83 -17.08 11.61
CA THR A 13 9.28 -18.28 10.96
C THR A 13 9.11 -18.13 9.46
N PHE A 14 8.43 -17.10 9.00
CA PHE A 14 8.11 -16.91 7.59
C PHE A 14 9.36 -16.78 6.69
N PRO A 15 10.39 -15.97 7.02
CA PRO A 15 11.53 -15.78 6.11
C PRO A 15 12.27 -17.07 5.80
N GLN A 16 12.49 -17.90 6.81
CA GLN A 16 13.19 -19.18 6.62
C GLN A 16 12.35 -20.17 5.80
N ALA A 17 11.07 -20.32 6.13
CA ALA A 17 10.18 -21.22 5.41
C ALA A 17 10.00 -20.79 3.94
N PHE A 18 9.95 -19.46 3.68
CA PHE A 18 9.92 -18.92 2.31
C PHE A 18 11.19 -19.29 1.51
N ILE A 19 12.38 -19.10 2.11
CA ILE A 19 13.66 -19.44 1.46
C ILE A 19 13.70 -20.93 1.11
N GLU A 20 13.35 -21.79 2.06
CA GLU A 20 13.32 -23.23 1.87
C GLU A 20 12.35 -23.63 0.77
N ARG A 21 11.13 -23.10 0.77
CA ARG A 21 10.08 -23.39 -0.22
C ARG A 21 10.49 -23.00 -1.64
N VAL A 22 11.10 -21.84 -1.84
CA VAL A 22 11.61 -21.42 -3.15
C VAL A 22 12.74 -22.33 -3.62
N ASN A 23 13.67 -22.68 -2.73
CA ASN A 23 14.81 -23.53 -3.04
C ASN A 23 14.40 -24.98 -3.35
N GLU A 24 13.41 -25.52 -2.66
CA GLU A 24 12.83 -26.82 -2.98
C GLU A 24 12.19 -26.85 -4.38
N LYS A 25 11.48 -25.78 -4.75
CA LYS A 25 10.78 -25.71 -6.04
C LYS A 25 11.71 -25.47 -7.24
N GLU A 26 12.70 -24.61 -7.11
CA GLU A 26 13.45 -24.05 -8.25
C GLU A 26 14.98 -24.02 -8.05
N GLY A 27 15.51 -24.62 -7.00
CA GLY A 27 16.89 -24.49 -6.53
C GLY A 27 18.01 -24.71 -7.56
N LYS A 28 17.71 -25.21 -8.75
CA LYS A 28 18.68 -25.34 -9.86
C LYS A 28 18.72 -24.10 -10.77
N LYS A 29 17.66 -23.31 -10.82
CA LYS A 29 17.51 -22.15 -11.73
C LYS A 29 17.34 -20.84 -11.00
N ILE A 30 16.64 -20.87 -9.88
CA ILE A 30 16.34 -19.73 -9.02
C ILE A 30 16.66 -20.15 -7.59
N ILE A 31 17.42 -19.35 -6.87
CA ILE A 31 17.70 -19.56 -5.45
C ILE A 31 17.16 -18.40 -4.63
N ALA A 32 16.66 -18.71 -3.43
CA ALA A 32 16.30 -17.71 -2.43
C ALA A 32 17.30 -17.67 -1.29
N GLU A 33 17.56 -16.47 -0.77
CA GLU A 33 18.43 -16.22 0.36
C GLU A 33 18.02 -14.96 1.13
N ALA A 34 18.47 -14.82 2.36
CA ALA A 34 18.36 -13.56 3.10
C ALA A 34 19.23 -12.49 2.43
N VAL A 35 18.67 -11.31 2.22
CA VAL A 35 19.40 -10.18 1.62
C VAL A 35 20.50 -9.73 2.57
N LYS A 36 21.72 -9.63 2.05
CA LYS A 36 22.87 -9.03 2.76
C LYS A 36 23.24 -7.74 2.08
N ILE A 37 23.24 -6.64 2.84
CA ILE A 37 23.58 -5.31 2.36
C ILE A 37 24.85 -4.87 3.10
N ASP A 38 25.92 -4.64 2.35
CA ASP A 38 27.15 -4.03 2.85
C ASP A 38 27.13 -2.53 2.56
N LYS A 39 27.33 -2.14 1.30
CA LYS A 39 27.29 -0.76 0.83
C LYS A 39 26.34 -0.62 -0.34
N ILE A 40 25.67 0.51 -0.42
CA ILE A 40 24.82 0.85 -1.56
C ILE A 40 25.49 1.98 -2.35
N ILE A 41 25.79 1.70 -3.61
CA ILE A 41 26.30 2.70 -4.56
C ILE A 41 25.16 3.05 -5.52
N GLN A 42 24.96 4.33 -5.77
CA GLN A 42 23.90 4.82 -6.64
C GLN A 42 24.03 4.22 -8.05
N ALA A 43 22.90 3.80 -8.61
CA ALA A 43 22.80 3.18 -9.93
C ALA A 43 23.59 1.87 -10.09
N GLN A 44 24.01 1.24 -9.00
CA GLN A 44 24.57 -0.11 -9.04
C GLN A 44 23.51 -1.13 -8.58
N PRO A 45 23.34 -2.25 -9.32
CA PRO A 45 22.37 -3.26 -8.98
C PRO A 45 22.76 -4.01 -7.69
N LEU A 46 21.73 -4.42 -6.94
CA LEU A 46 21.84 -5.57 -6.05
C LEU A 46 21.61 -6.82 -6.89
N ASP A 47 22.36 -7.87 -6.68
CA ASP A 47 22.32 -9.09 -7.50
C ASP A 47 21.08 -9.97 -7.22
N TYR A 48 19.89 -9.36 -7.30
CA TYR A 48 18.59 -10.01 -7.10
C TYR A 48 17.61 -9.66 -8.21
N ALA A 49 16.96 -10.69 -8.75
CA ALA A 49 15.84 -10.49 -9.68
C ALA A 49 14.57 -10.00 -8.97
N VAL A 50 14.38 -10.49 -7.73
CA VAL A 50 13.25 -10.11 -6.86
C VAL A 50 13.76 -9.90 -5.44
N ILE A 51 13.23 -8.91 -4.73
CA ILE A 51 13.39 -8.77 -3.28
C ILE A 51 12.01 -8.65 -2.65
N ILE A 52 11.71 -9.53 -1.66
CA ILE A 52 10.56 -9.37 -0.79
C ILE A 52 10.98 -8.48 0.39
N ASP A 53 10.30 -7.36 0.53
CA ASP A 53 10.52 -6.38 1.60
C ASP A 53 9.56 -6.62 2.76
N ARG A 54 10.16 -6.82 3.95
CA ARG A 54 9.43 -7.06 5.19
C ARG A 54 9.83 -6.12 6.32
N ILE A 55 10.61 -5.04 6.02
CA ILE A 55 11.20 -4.21 7.08
C ILE A 55 11.39 -2.74 6.71
N SER A 56 11.35 -2.37 5.42
CA SER A 56 11.71 -1.01 5.02
C SER A 56 10.74 0.07 5.49
N GLN A 57 9.52 -0.31 5.90
CA GLN A 57 8.57 0.59 6.56
C GLN A 57 9.13 1.14 7.90
N ASP A 58 9.99 0.37 8.58
CA ASP A 58 10.59 0.74 9.86
C ASP A 58 12.02 1.30 9.69
N VAL A 59 12.70 0.96 8.58
CA VAL A 59 14.11 1.28 8.35
C VAL A 59 14.29 2.05 7.03
N PRO A 60 14.31 3.39 7.06
CA PRO A 60 14.41 4.24 5.86
C PRO A 60 15.65 3.96 4.99
N PHE A 61 16.76 3.51 5.59
CA PHE A 61 17.95 3.09 4.84
C PHE A 61 17.64 1.95 3.86
N TYR A 62 16.91 0.93 4.30
CA TYR A 62 16.53 -0.19 3.43
C TYR A 62 15.60 0.26 2.31
N ARG A 63 14.70 1.21 2.59
CA ARG A 63 13.85 1.76 1.54
C ARG A 63 14.64 2.48 0.45
N ALA A 64 15.63 3.28 0.83
CA ALA A 64 16.51 3.94 -0.13
C ALA A 64 17.28 2.90 -0.99
N ALA A 65 17.77 1.84 -0.37
CA ALA A 65 18.42 0.72 -1.06
C ALA A 65 17.47 0.02 -2.04
N LEU A 66 16.22 -0.25 -1.63
CA LEU A 66 15.22 -0.90 -2.49
C LEU A 66 14.80 -0.04 -3.68
N LYS A 67 14.70 1.29 -3.51
CA LYS A 67 14.46 2.20 -4.64
C LYS A 67 15.59 2.18 -5.66
N ASN A 68 16.85 2.14 -5.18
CA ASN A 68 18.02 1.97 -6.05
C ASN A 68 18.00 0.59 -6.75
N ALA A 69 17.65 -0.47 -6.03
CA ALA A 69 17.52 -1.81 -6.62
C ALA A 69 16.44 -1.84 -7.73
N ALA A 70 15.30 -1.18 -7.51
CA ALA A 70 14.20 -1.12 -8.48
C ALA A 70 14.59 -0.40 -9.79
N ILE A 71 15.31 0.73 -9.71
CA ILE A 71 15.79 1.42 -10.93
C ILE A 71 16.84 0.59 -11.67
N CYS A 72 17.57 -0.27 -10.96
CA CYS A 72 18.57 -1.17 -11.53
C CYS A 72 17.99 -2.52 -11.98
N GLY A 73 16.68 -2.72 -11.91
CA GLY A 73 16.01 -3.88 -12.51
C GLY A 73 15.46 -4.91 -11.53
N THR A 74 15.68 -4.78 -10.22
CA THR A 74 15.10 -5.68 -9.22
C THR A 74 13.59 -5.42 -9.07
N ALA A 75 12.77 -6.47 -9.12
CA ALA A 75 11.36 -6.39 -8.75
C ALA A 75 11.23 -6.40 -7.22
N VAL A 76 10.76 -5.31 -6.63
CA VAL A 76 10.58 -5.19 -5.18
C VAL A 76 9.11 -5.41 -4.81
N ILE A 77 8.86 -6.33 -3.92
CA ILE A 77 7.57 -6.67 -3.32
C ILE A 77 7.60 -6.25 -1.83
N ASN A 78 6.85 -5.24 -1.37
CA ASN A 78 5.99 -4.34 -2.11
C ASN A 78 6.77 -3.22 -2.80
N ASN A 79 6.07 -2.44 -3.68
CA ASN A 79 6.64 -1.33 -4.41
C ASN A 79 7.26 -0.26 -3.48
N PRO A 80 8.57 0.01 -3.54
CA PRO A 80 9.25 0.91 -2.60
C PRO A 80 8.94 2.40 -2.84
N PHE A 81 8.33 2.76 -3.97
CA PHE A 81 7.97 4.13 -4.32
C PHE A 81 6.60 4.54 -3.79
N TRP A 82 5.77 3.57 -3.40
CA TRP A 82 4.38 3.79 -2.99
C TRP A 82 4.23 3.88 -1.46
N TRP A 83 4.96 4.83 -0.84
CA TRP A 83 4.89 5.00 0.62
C TRP A 83 3.56 5.57 1.09
N SER A 84 2.93 6.44 0.31
CA SER A 84 1.63 7.00 0.62
C SER A 84 0.51 5.94 0.72
N ALA A 85 0.78 4.69 0.37
CA ALA A 85 -0.13 3.59 0.63
C ALA A 85 -0.37 3.36 2.14
N ASP A 86 0.54 3.83 3.01
CA ASP A 86 0.33 3.84 4.46
C ASP A 86 -0.54 5.01 4.96
N ASP A 87 -0.89 5.96 4.10
CA ASP A 87 -1.77 7.08 4.41
C ASP A 87 -3.24 6.61 4.47
N LYS A 88 -3.69 6.32 5.68
CA LYS A 88 -5.03 5.79 5.94
C LYS A 88 -6.15 6.72 5.47
N PHE A 89 -5.94 8.04 5.50
CA PHE A 89 -6.95 8.99 5.05
C PHE A 89 -7.09 8.98 3.53
N PHE A 90 -5.98 9.03 2.80
CA PHE A 90 -5.97 8.87 1.34
C PHE A 90 -6.58 7.52 0.93
N ASN A 91 -6.22 6.45 1.63
CA ASN A 91 -6.71 5.11 1.34
C ASN A 91 -8.24 5.01 1.47
N ASN A 92 -8.82 5.62 2.50
CA ASN A 92 -10.28 5.71 2.65
C ASN A 92 -10.92 6.52 1.50
N ALA A 93 -10.32 7.65 1.11
CA ALA A 93 -10.80 8.45 -0.01
C ALA A 93 -10.76 7.67 -1.34
N LEU A 94 -9.69 6.91 -1.58
CA LEU A 94 -9.57 6.03 -2.74
C LEU A 94 -10.64 4.92 -2.72
N ALA A 95 -10.86 4.27 -1.58
CA ALA A 95 -11.88 3.24 -1.43
C ALA A 95 -13.28 3.77 -1.78
N ILE A 96 -13.63 4.98 -1.34
CA ILE A 96 -14.88 5.65 -1.73
C ILE A 96 -14.96 5.84 -3.26
N LYS A 97 -13.86 6.27 -3.89
CA LYS A 97 -13.79 6.44 -5.36
C LYS A 97 -13.96 5.11 -6.11
N LEU A 98 -13.58 4.00 -5.49
CA LEU A 98 -13.77 2.65 -6.02
C LEU A 98 -15.18 2.10 -5.75
N GLY A 99 -16.05 2.84 -5.05
CA GLY A 99 -17.40 2.39 -4.68
C GLY A 99 -17.42 1.43 -3.49
N ILE A 100 -16.35 1.39 -2.69
CA ILE A 100 -16.25 0.57 -1.49
C ILE A 100 -16.72 1.39 -0.29
N THR A 101 -17.59 0.82 0.52
CA THR A 101 -18.07 1.44 1.75
C THR A 101 -16.98 1.38 2.82
N VAL A 102 -16.62 2.53 3.38
CA VAL A 102 -15.65 2.69 4.46
C VAL A 102 -16.23 3.46 5.63
N PRO A 103 -15.68 3.36 6.84
CA PRO A 103 -16.10 4.20 7.96
C PRO A 103 -15.94 5.69 7.64
N LYS A 104 -16.89 6.52 8.09
CA LYS A 104 -16.76 7.98 7.98
C LYS A 104 -15.49 8.44 8.68
N THR A 105 -14.70 9.25 8.01
CA THR A 105 -13.37 9.63 8.50
C THR A 105 -13.08 11.09 8.20
N VAL A 106 -12.53 11.82 9.16
CA VAL A 106 -11.95 13.17 8.99
C VAL A 106 -10.49 13.16 9.39
N ILE A 107 -9.67 13.99 8.74
CA ILE A 107 -8.27 14.22 9.11
C ILE A 107 -8.16 15.52 9.89
N LEU A 108 -7.24 15.58 10.84
CA LEU A 108 -7.05 16.68 11.77
C LEU A 108 -5.59 17.14 11.73
N PRO A 109 -5.32 18.43 11.75
CA PRO A 109 -3.96 18.92 11.90
C PRO A 109 -3.36 18.42 13.23
N SER A 110 -2.05 18.45 13.34
CA SER A 110 -1.36 18.16 14.60
C SER A 110 -1.75 19.18 15.68
N ASN A 111 -1.81 18.76 16.95
CA ASN A 111 -2.09 19.64 18.08
C ASN A 111 -0.97 20.67 18.32
N GLN A 112 0.27 20.27 18.06
CA GLN A 112 1.45 21.13 18.14
C GLN A 112 2.05 21.34 16.75
N HIS A 113 2.68 22.47 16.52
CA HIS A 113 3.39 22.74 15.28
C HIS A 113 4.50 21.69 15.06
N PRO A 114 4.64 21.13 13.85
CA PRO A 114 5.79 20.31 13.49
C PRO A 114 7.10 21.09 13.70
N ASN A 115 8.20 20.38 13.92
CA ASN A 115 9.52 20.99 14.05
C ASN A 115 9.80 21.92 12.86
N ASP A 116 10.51 23.00 13.12
CA ASP A 116 10.89 24.01 12.12
C ASP A 116 9.71 24.72 11.43
N THR A 117 8.50 24.68 12.03
CA THR A 117 7.31 25.42 11.59
C THR A 117 6.79 26.37 12.68
N SER A 118 5.94 27.31 12.26
CA SER A 118 5.29 28.28 13.15
C SER A 118 3.84 28.49 12.72
N SER A 119 3.09 29.33 13.43
CA SER A 119 1.74 29.77 13.02
C SER A 119 1.70 30.28 11.57
N GLU A 120 2.77 30.91 11.10
CA GLU A 120 2.91 31.40 9.73
C GLU A 120 2.85 30.28 8.66
N SER A 121 3.24 29.07 9.03
CA SER A 121 3.17 27.89 8.15
C SER A 121 1.73 27.40 7.97
N PHE A 122 0.80 27.83 8.80
CA PHE A 122 -0.60 27.40 8.82
C PHE A 122 -1.59 28.48 8.34
N ARG A 123 -1.12 29.48 7.57
CA ARG A 123 -1.96 30.58 7.05
C ARG A 123 -3.15 30.13 6.23
N ASN A 124 -3.12 28.92 5.67
CA ASN A 124 -4.20 28.35 4.88
C ASN A 124 -5.20 27.54 5.73
N LEU A 125 -4.91 27.34 7.00
CA LEU A 125 -5.81 26.64 7.92
C LEU A 125 -6.81 27.65 8.51
N SER A 126 -8.10 27.39 8.31
CA SER A 126 -9.14 28.19 8.96
C SER A 126 -9.13 27.96 10.46
N PHE A 127 -9.30 29.04 11.23
CA PHE A 127 -9.35 28.96 12.69
C PHE A 127 -10.52 29.80 13.22
N PRO A 128 -11.34 29.29 14.17
CA PRO A 128 -11.31 27.94 14.71
C PRO A 128 -11.73 26.89 13.68
N LEU A 129 -11.28 25.64 13.87
CA LEU A 129 -11.75 24.51 13.07
C LEU A 129 -13.24 24.24 13.37
N ASP A 130 -13.94 23.71 12.39
CA ASP A 130 -15.34 23.28 12.54
C ASP A 130 -15.44 21.93 13.28
N TRP A 131 -15.15 21.96 14.56
CA TRP A 131 -15.18 20.77 15.42
C TRP A 131 -16.55 20.10 15.45
N GLN A 132 -17.62 20.90 15.55
CA GLN A 132 -18.97 20.36 15.60
C GLN A 132 -19.34 19.64 14.31
N GLY A 133 -19.05 20.23 13.15
CA GLY A 133 -19.28 19.60 11.87
C GLY A 133 -18.52 18.30 11.69
N MET A 134 -17.27 18.21 12.22
CA MET A 134 -16.50 16.97 12.22
C MET A 134 -17.16 15.89 13.09
N PHE A 135 -17.62 16.24 14.30
CA PHE A 135 -18.28 15.31 15.20
C PHE A 135 -19.65 14.86 14.67
N ASP A 136 -20.41 15.76 14.08
CA ASP A 136 -21.72 15.44 13.47
C ASP A 136 -21.56 14.50 12.26
N TYR A 137 -20.47 14.66 11.50
CA TYR A 137 -20.17 13.80 10.37
C TYR A 137 -19.75 12.39 10.78
N VAL A 138 -18.80 12.27 11.74
CA VAL A 138 -18.24 10.98 12.15
C VAL A 138 -19.15 10.27 13.15
N GLY A 139 -19.69 11.00 14.13
CA GLY A 139 -20.42 10.46 15.28
C GLY A 139 -19.51 9.91 16.37
N PHE A 140 -20.14 9.53 17.49
CA PHE A 140 -19.51 8.84 18.62
C PHE A 140 -20.30 7.56 18.95
N PRO A 141 -19.62 6.50 19.44
CA PRO A 141 -18.18 6.38 19.67
C PRO A 141 -17.38 6.35 18.38
N ALA A 142 -16.09 6.75 18.45
CA ALA A 142 -15.19 6.82 17.31
C ALA A 142 -13.76 6.38 17.71
N TYR A 143 -12.97 6.01 16.71
CA TYR A 143 -11.54 5.80 16.88
C TYR A 143 -10.77 7.04 16.45
N PHE A 144 -9.92 7.52 17.33
CA PHE A 144 -8.99 8.61 17.10
C PHE A 144 -7.58 8.03 17.00
N LYS A 145 -6.95 8.12 15.83
CA LYS A 145 -5.69 7.42 15.51
C LYS A 145 -4.83 8.21 14.54
N PRO A 146 -3.50 7.96 14.48
CA PRO A 146 -2.64 8.56 13.46
C PRO A 146 -3.09 8.17 12.05
N PHE A 147 -2.96 9.11 11.10
CA PHE A 147 -3.26 8.83 9.68
C PHE A 147 -2.22 7.90 9.05
N ALA A 148 -1.01 7.84 9.60
CA ALA A 148 0.08 6.98 9.15
C ALA A 148 0.61 6.10 10.30
N GLY A 149 1.30 5.01 9.95
CA GLY A 149 1.85 4.05 10.91
C GLY A 149 0.87 2.95 11.32
N GLY A 150 1.28 2.11 12.28
CA GLY A 150 0.55 0.91 12.70
C GLY A 150 0.89 0.47 14.12
N GLY A 151 0.58 -0.78 14.46
CA GLY A 151 0.94 -1.38 15.75
C GLY A 151 0.13 -0.86 16.94
N TRP A 152 -1.07 -0.31 16.72
CA TRP A 152 -1.96 0.22 17.76
C TRP A 152 -1.37 1.39 18.56
N LYS A 153 -0.30 2.03 18.08
CA LYS A 153 0.32 3.19 18.74
C LYS A 153 -0.59 4.41 18.58
N HIS A 154 -0.88 5.10 19.69
CA HIS A 154 -1.71 6.31 19.74
C HIS A 154 -3.12 6.12 19.17
N VAL A 155 -3.70 4.94 19.32
CA VAL A 155 -5.09 4.64 18.97
C VAL A 155 -5.97 4.78 20.21
N TYR A 156 -6.94 5.68 20.14
CA TYR A 156 -7.87 5.99 21.24
C TYR A 156 -9.30 5.74 20.78
N ARG A 157 -10.05 5.00 21.58
CA ARG A 157 -11.50 4.95 21.45
C ARG A 157 -12.09 6.10 22.26
N VAL A 158 -12.87 6.98 21.62
CA VAL A 158 -13.46 8.17 22.24
C VAL A 158 -14.98 8.11 22.14
N ASN A 159 -15.66 8.40 23.25
CA ASN A 159 -17.11 8.27 23.36
C ASN A 159 -17.83 9.63 23.25
N ASN A 160 -17.11 10.72 23.33
CA ASN A 160 -17.64 12.08 23.29
C ASN A 160 -16.54 13.11 22.99
N ALA A 161 -16.92 14.36 22.77
CA ALA A 161 -16.00 15.45 22.48
C ALA A 161 -14.98 15.71 23.62
N GLY A 162 -15.37 15.53 24.90
CA GLY A 162 -14.46 15.71 26.02
C GLY A 162 -13.31 14.71 26.00
N GLU A 163 -13.60 13.42 25.78
CA GLU A 163 -12.58 12.38 25.65
C GLU A 163 -11.72 12.60 24.40
N PHE A 164 -12.33 13.04 23.30
CA PHE A 164 -11.60 13.40 22.09
C PHE A 164 -10.58 14.49 22.35
N PHE A 165 -10.97 15.62 22.98
CA PHE A 165 -10.03 16.71 23.23
C PHE A 165 -8.95 16.32 24.25
N ALA A 166 -9.28 15.51 25.25
CA ALA A 166 -8.28 14.98 26.18
C ALA A 166 -7.20 14.14 25.44
N ALA A 167 -7.62 13.28 24.51
CA ALA A 167 -6.70 12.52 23.67
C ALA A 167 -5.91 13.42 22.72
N TYR A 168 -6.59 14.36 22.03
CA TYR A 168 -5.97 15.27 21.05
C TYR A 168 -4.83 16.10 21.66
N HIS A 169 -4.99 16.61 22.87
CA HIS A 169 -3.92 17.35 23.55
C HIS A 169 -2.66 16.52 23.80
N GLY A 170 -2.79 15.20 23.90
CA GLY A 170 -1.68 14.27 24.10
C GLY A 170 -0.96 13.83 22.82
N THR A 171 -1.44 14.22 21.62
CA THR A 171 -0.87 13.71 20.34
C THR A 171 0.33 14.49 19.82
N GLY A 172 0.63 15.67 20.39
CA GLY A 172 1.78 16.48 20.01
C GLY A 172 1.77 16.82 18.50
N GLN A 173 2.82 16.42 17.81
CA GLN A 173 3.01 16.70 16.37
C GLN A 173 2.38 15.66 15.44
N LEU A 174 1.68 14.65 15.96
CA LEU A 174 1.04 13.64 15.13
C LEU A 174 -0.17 14.23 14.39
N VAL A 175 -0.21 14.01 13.09
CA VAL A 175 -1.42 14.23 12.29
C VAL A 175 -2.35 13.04 12.54
N MET A 176 -3.57 13.36 12.97
CA MET A 176 -4.53 12.37 13.44
C MET A 176 -5.75 12.30 12.53
N MET A 177 -6.49 11.23 12.61
CA MET A 177 -7.82 11.13 12.02
C MET A 177 -8.82 10.63 13.05
N LEU A 178 -10.07 11.13 12.95
CA LEU A 178 -11.21 10.63 13.68
C LEU A 178 -12.04 9.79 12.73
N GLN A 179 -12.33 8.55 13.11
CA GLN A 179 -13.03 7.56 12.28
C GLN A 179 -14.18 6.94 13.04
N GLU A 180 -15.35 6.81 12.38
CA GLU A 180 -16.52 6.09 12.87
C GLU A 180 -16.14 4.70 13.41
N GLU A 181 -16.62 4.36 14.59
CA GLU A 181 -16.54 2.98 15.08
C GLU A 181 -17.59 2.11 14.37
N ILE A 182 -17.15 1.09 13.67
CA ILE A 182 -18.06 0.09 13.13
C ILE A 182 -18.34 -0.96 14.19
N ILE A 183 -19.53 -0.96 14.74
CA ILE A 183 -20.02 -2.06 15.58
C ILE A 183 -20.29 -3.23 14.63
N PHE A 184 -19.51 -4.28 14.75
CA PHE A 184 -19.50 -5.39 13.80
C PHE A 184 -20.09 -6.67 14.36
N ASP A 185 -20.69 -7.47 13.47
CA ASP A 185 -21.20 -8.81 13.71
C ASP A 185 -20.09 -9.87 13.59
N SER A 186 -19.18 -9.62 12.66
CA SER A 186 -18.01 -10.45 12.41
C SER A 186 -16.84 -9.61 11.87
N TYR A 187 -15.63 -10.12 12.04
CA TYR A 187 -14.43 -9.42 11.63
C TYR A 187 -13.45 -10.38 10.94
N PHE A 188 -12.80 -9.91 9.90
CA PHE A 188 -11.91 -10.73 9.09
C PHE A 188 -10.59 -10.01 8.84
N ARG A 189 -9.52 -10.79 8.74
CA ARG A 189 -8.24 -10.33 8.24
C ARG A 189 -7.89 -11.14 7.00
N CYS A 190 -7.67 -10.47 5.89
CA CYS A 190 -7.56 -11.09 4.58
C CYS A 190 -6.18 -10.84 3.98
N TYR A 191 -5.38 -11.88 3.77
CA TYR A 191 -4.19 -11.74 2.93
C TYR A 191 -4.58 -11.48 1.48
N CYS A 192 -3.74 -10.68 0.79
CA CYS A 192 -3.69 -10.62 -0.66
C CYS A 192 -2.23 -10.66 -1.11
N ILE A 193 -1.87 -11.67 -1.88
CA ILE A 193 -0.50 -11.87 -2.37
C ILE A 193 -0.52 -11.95 -3.89
N GLY A 194 0.39 -11.21 -4.56
CA GLY A 194 0.43 -11.10 -6.01
C GLY A 194 -0.75 -10.32 -6.61
N GLY A 195 -1.50 -9.57 -5.76
CA GLY A 195 -2.61 -8.73 -6.17
C GLY A 195 -3.94 -9.46 -6.46
N ASN A 196 -3.98 -10.79 -6.37
CA ASN A 196 -5.17 -11.59 -6.71
C ASN A 196 -5.35 -12.89 -5.91
N ASN A 197 -4.35 -13.37 -5.20
CA ASN A 197 -4.49 -14.55 -4.34
C ASN A 197 -4.95 -14.10 -2.97
N VAL A 198 -6.17 -14.46 -2.57
CA VAL A 198 -6.79 -14.01 -1.32
C VAL A 198 -6.99 -15.19 -0.36
N ARG A 199 -6.61 -14.97 0.91
CA ARG A 199 -6.92 -15.86 2.03
C ARG A 199 -7.70 -15.09 3.07
N ILE A 200 -8.95 -15.46 3.31
CA ILE A 200 -9.84 -14.84 4.29
C ILE A 200 -9.75 -15.63 5.59
N MET A 201 -9.41 -14.93 6.68
CA MET A 201 -9.30 -15.51 8.02
C MET A 201 -10.28 -14.79 8.96
N GLN A 202 -10.97 -15.55 9.81
CA GLN A 202 -11.74 -14.95 10.89
C GLN A 202 -10.78 -14.36 11.92
N TYR A 203 -11.10 -13.15 12.38
CA TYR A 203 -10.22 -12.37 13.24
C TYR A 203 -11.04 -11.65 14.32
N GLU A 204 -10.57 -11.65 15.57
CA GLU A 204 -11.21 -10.94 16.66
C GLU A 204 -10.24 -9.91 17.25
N PRO A 205 -10.31 -8.65 16.82
CA PRO A 205 -9.36 -7.62 17.24
C PRO A 205 -9.44 -7.29 18.74
N ARG A 206 -10.53 -7.63 19.42
CA ARG A 206 -10.74 -7.41 20.86
C ARG A 206 -10.02 -8.45 21.73
N ASN A 207 -9.62 -9.57 21.14
CA ASN A 207 -8.88 -10.60 21.85
C ASN A 207 -7.42 -10.17 22.11
N PRO A 208 -6.75 -10.78 23.12
CA PRO A 208 -5.30 -10.70 23.25
C PRO A 208 -4.61 -11.08 21.95
N PHE A 209 -3.46 -10.48 21.65
CA PHE A 209 -2.77 -10.58 20.36
C PHE A 209 -2.64 -12.02 19.82
N HIS A 210 -2.25 -12.97 20.68
CA HIS A 210 -2.06 -14.38 20.34
C HIS A 210 -3.37 -15.17 20.10
N GLN A 211 -4.54 -14.57 20.30
CA GLN A 211 -5.85 -15.19 20.12
C GLN A 211 -6.71 -14.46 19.08
N ARG A 212 -6.14 -13.52 18.37
CA ARG A 212 -6.88 -12.72 17.38
C ARG A 212 -7.25 -13.51 16.14
N TYR A 213 -6.38 -14.41 15.67
CA TYR A 213 -6.72 -15.32 14.57
C TYR A 213 -7.55 -16.48 15.10
N VAL A 214 -8.84 -16.49 14.75
CA VAL A 214 -9.80 -17.46 15.26
C VAL A 214 -9.63 -18.78 14.53
N GLN A 215 -9.21 -19.81 15.26
CA GLN A 215 -9.08 -21.16 14.73
C GLN A 215 -10.42 -21.89 14.86
N GLY A 216 -10.85 -22.62 13.80
CA GLY A 216 -12.08 -23.42 13.84
C GLY A 216 -13.37 -22.60 13.92
N GLY A 217 -13.36 -21.37 13.42
CA GLY A 217 -14.53 -20.51 13.35
C GLY A 217 -15.69 -21.11 12.56
N GLY A 218 -16.90 -20.65 12.83
CA GLY A 218 -18.11 -21.12 12.15
C GLY A 218 -18.12 -20.84 10.64
N PRO A 219 -19.04 -21.46 9.89
CA PRO A 219 -19.15 -21.27 8.46
C PRO A 219 -19.54 -19.81 8.12
N VAL A 220 -18.89 -19.26 7.12
CA VAL A 220 -19.18 -17.92 6.58
C VAL A 220 -19.98 -18.07 5.29
N GLU A 221 -20.98 -17.23 5.10
CA GLU A 221 -21.83 -17.25 3.92
C GLU A 221 -20.99 -17.03 2.63
N LYS A 222 -21.21 -17.86 1.64
CA LYS A 222 -20.45 -17.82 0.36
C LYS A 222 -20.58 -16.48 -0.37
N ALA A 223 -21.74 -15.82 -0.28
CA ALA A 223 -21.95 -14.51 -0.88
C ALA A 223 -21.08 -13.43 -0.20
N LEU A 224 -20.97 -13.48 1.13
CA LEU A 224 -20.12 -12.59 1.92
C LEU A 224 -18.64 -12.82 1.60
N LEU A 225 -18.18 -14.08 1.54
CA LEU A 225 -16.81 -14.42 1.15
C LEU A 225 -16.44 -13.84 -0.23
N LYS A 226 -17.28 -14.01 -1.24
CA LYS A 226 -17.06 -13.44 -2.58
C LYS A 226 -17.01 -11.92 -2.58
N LYS A 227 -17.86 -11.27 -1.77
CA LYS A 227 -17.89 -9.81 -1.64
C LYS A 227 -16.59 -9.29 -1.00
N MET A 228 -16.13 -9.95 0.07
CA MET A 228 -14.86 -9.61 0.72
C MET A 228 -13.66 -9.83 -0.20
N GLU A 229 -13.60 -10.98 -0.90
CA GLU A 229 -12.54 -11.28 -1.86
C GLU A 229 -12.46 -10.20 -2.95
N HIS A 230 -13.60 -9.79 -3.52
CA HIS A 230 -13.66 -8.72 -4.52
C HIS A 230 -13.11 -7.39 -3.98
N ILE A 231 -13.54 -6.97 -2.79
CA ILE A 231 -13.07 -5.75 -2.13
C ILE A 231 -11.54 -5.83 -1.90
N VAL A 232 -11.05 -6.95 -1.39
CA VAL A 232 -9.62 -7.14 -1.10
C VAL A 232 -8.79 -7.04 -2.38
N ILE A 233 -9.18 -7.72 -3.45
CA ILE A 233 -8.49 -7.66 -4.75
C ILE A 233 -8.52 -6.23 -5.30
N GLN A 234 -9.68 -5.58 -5.29
CA GLN A 234 -9.85 -4.22 -5.83
C GLN A 234 -8.96 -3.20 -5.10
N LEU A 235 -8.91 -3.25 -3.76
CA LEU A 235 -8.05 -2.38 -2.95
C LEU A 235 -6.57 -2.61 -3.24
N ASN A 236 -6.13 -3.87 -3.24
CA ASN A 236 -4.72 -4.20 -3.46
C ASN A 236 -4.24 -3.82 -4.86
N GLN A 237 -5.05 -4.07 -5.88
CA GLN A 237 -4.73 -3.66 -7.26
C GLN A 237 -4.68 -2.14 -7.41
N ALA A 238 -5.64 -1.41 -6.81
CA ALA A 238 -5.66 0.05 -6.87
C ALA A 238 -4.48 0.69 -6.13
N LEU A 239 -4.06 0.10 -5.01
CA LEU A 239 -2.92 0.56 -4.20
C LEU A 239 -1.58 -0.02 -4.67
N GLY A 240 -1.58 -0.99 -5.59
CA GLY A 240 -0.36 -1.63 -6.07
C GLY A 240 0.36 -2.47 -5.02
N TYR A 241 -0.38 -3.04 -4.07
CA TYR A 241 0.17 -3.96 -3.09
C TYR A 241 0.28 -5.38 -3.67
N ASP A 242 1.46 -5.94 -3.54
CA ASP A 242 1.75 -7.32 -3.93
C ASP A 242 1.75 -8.29 -2.74
N PHE A 243 1.91 -7.79 -1.51
CA PHE A 243 1.84 -8.60 -0.29
C PHE A 243 1.27 -7.74 0.85
N ASN A 244 0.01 -7.97 1.19
CA ASN A 244 -0.74 -7.13 2.12
C ASN A 244 -1.75 -7.94 2.92
N THR A 245 -2.27 -7.35 4.01
CA THR A 245 -3.52 -7.76 4.64
C THR A 245 -4.52 -6.62 4.69
N VAL A 246 -5.80 -6.97 4.51
CA VAL A 246 -6.94 -6.09 4.63
C VAL A 246 -7.79 -6.54 5.81
N GLU A 247 -8.07 -5.65 6.74
CA GLU A 247 -9.00 -5.89 7.85
C GLU A 247 -10.40 -5.42 7.47
N LEU A 248 -11.38 -6.31 7.60
CA LEU A 248 -12.78 -6.07 7.25
C LEU A 248 -13.68 -6.28 8.47
N ALA A 249 -14.31 -5.22 8.95
CA ALA A 249 -15.44 -5.32 9.86
C ALA A 249 -16.72 -5.53 9.06
N VAL A 250 -17.58 -6.46 9.48
CA VAL A 250 -18.86 -6.72 8.82
C VAL A 250 -20.00 -6.28 9.72
N ARG A 251 -20.86 -5.40 9.22
CA ARG A 251 -22.09 -4.95 9.87
C ARG A 251 -23.24 -5.09 8.89
N ASP A 252 -24.28 -5.80 9.28
CA ASP A 252 -25.48 -6.04 8.45
C ASP A 252 -25.11 -6.64 7.06
N GLY A 253 -24.17 -7.56 7.01
CA GLY A 253 -23.67 -8.20 5.77
C GLY A 253 -22.89 -7.26 4.84
N ILE A 254 -22.50 -6.07 5.31
CA ILE A 254 -21.68 -5.09 4.57
C ILE A 254 -20.27 -5.10 5.14
N PRO A 255 -19.23 -5.47 4.35
CA PRO A 255 -17.85 -5.35 4.75
C PRO A 255 -17.35 -3.90 4.69
N TYR A 256 -16.73 -3.44 5.76
CA TYR A 256 -16.07 -2.15 5.90
C TYR A 256 -14.57 -2.35 6.06
N PRO A 257 -13.73 -1.97 5.11
CA PRO A 257 -12.29 -1.94 5.31
C PRO A 257 -11.91 -0.96 6.42
N ILE A 258 -11.21 -1.47 7.45
CA ILE A 258 -10.81 -0.70 8.64
C ILE A 258 -9.35 -0.32 8.58
N ASP A 259 -8.48 -1.30 8.26
CA ASP A 259 -7.05 -1.14 8.02
C ASP A 259 -6.65 -2.06 6.85
N PHE A 260 -6.11 -1.47 5.80
CA PHE A 260 -5.90 -2.22 4.56
C PHE A 260 -4.60 -1.89 3.83
N CYS A 261 -3.64 -1.33 4.57
CA CYS A 261 -2.28 -1.08 4.10
C CYS A 261 -1.28 -1.58 5.12
N ASN A 262 -0.92 -2.84 4.99
CA ASN A 262 0.03 -3.50 5.87
C ASN A 262 1.15 -4.12 5.02
N PRO A 263 2.27 -3.40 4.79
CA PRO A 263 3.32 -3.84 3.85
C PRO A 263 4.11 -5.07 4.32
N ALA A 264 4.11 -5.35 5.62
CA ALA A 264 4.73 -6.52 6.22
C ALA A 264 3.75 -7.19 7.19
N PRO A 265 2.64 -7.80 6.68
CA PRO A 265 1.64 -8.39 7.54
C PRO A 265 2.21 -9.55 8.34
N ASP A 266 1.70 -9.72 9.56
CA ASP A 266 2.05 -10.85 10.42
C ASP A 266 1.89 -12.18 9.65
N ALA A 267 2.96 -12.97 9.63
CA ALA A 267 3.04 -14.28 8.99
C ALA A 267 3.80 -15.28 9.90
N ASP A 268 3.76 -15.07 11.22
CA ASP A 268 4.33 -16.02 12.16
C ASP A 268 3.38 -17.22 12.37
N VAL A 269 3.91 -18.42 12.29
CA VAL A 269 3.13 -19.65 12.40
C VAL A 269 2.36 -19.75 13.71
N ASN A 270 2.95 -19.24 14.82
CA ASN A 270 2.32 -19.28 16.13
C ASN A 270 1.16 -18.27 16.24
N SER A 271 1.17 -17.24 15.40
CA SER A 271 0.13 -16.22 15.34
C SER A 271 -1.01 -16.62 14.41
N VAL A 272 -0.69 -16.90 13.14
CA VAL A 272 -1.69 -17.13 12.09
C VAL A 272 -2.18 -18.58 12.02
N GLY A 273 -1.50 -19.52 12.67
CA GLY A 273 -1.76 -20.96 12.64
C GLY A 273 -1.20 -21.65 11.39
N GLN A 274 -0.98 -22.97 11.50
CA GLN A 274 -0.26 -23.75 10.51
C GLN A 274 -0.86 -23.68 9.10
N GLU A 275 -2.19 -23.79 8.98
CA GLU A 275 -2.86 -23.79 7.68
C GLU A 275 -2.70 -22.45 6.92
N ASN A 276 -2.85 -21.33 7.64
CA ASN A 276 -2.68 -20.01 7.04
C ASN A 276 -1.21 -19.73 6.73
N PHE A 277 -0.31 -20.15 7.61
CA PHE A 277 1.14 -20.05 7.41
C PHE A 277 1.58 -20.77 6.12
N GLU A 278 1.20 -22.03 5.96
CA GLU A 278 1.53 -22.81 4.75
C GLU A 278 1.00 -22.15 3.48
N TRP A 279 -0.24 -21.63 3.53
CA TRP A 279 -0.80 -20.90 2.40
C TRP A 279 0.00 -19.65 2.06
N VAL A 280 0.44 -18.87 3.06
CA VAL A 280 1.25 -17.66 2.84
C VAL A 280 2.61 -18.01 2.25
N VAL A 281 3.30 -18.99 2.82
CA VAL A 281 4.62 -19.45 2.35
C VAL A 281 4.54 -19.93 0.91
N GLU A 282 3.58 -20.80 0.61
CA GLU A 282 3.40 -21.37 -0.72
C GLU A 282 3.06 -20.29 -1.77
N THR A 283 2.12 -19.41 -1.42
CA THR A 283 1.66 -18.37 -2.35
C THR A 283 2.74 -17.32 -2.58
N ALA A 284 3.44 -16.88 -1.54
CA ALA A 284 4.54 -15.91 -1.66
C ALA A 284 5.71 -16.49 -2.49
N ALA A 285 6.05 -17.77 -2.28
CA ALA A 285 7.09 -18.45 -3.06
C ALA A 285 6.72 -18.49 -4.55
N ASN A 286 5.48 -18.90 -4.88
CA ASN A 286 5.01 -18.96 -6.27
C ASN A 286 5.05 -17.58 -6.94
N VAL A 287 4.52 -16.54 -6.29
CA VAL A 287 4.52 -15.17 -6.82
C VAL A 287 5.95 -14.65 -7.03
N ALA A 288 6.86 -14.89 -6.09
CA ALA A 288 8.26 -14.47 -6.22
C ALA A 288 8.97 -15.20 -7.35
N ILE A 289 8.76 -16.50 -7.52
CA ILE A 289 9.29 -17.31 -8.61
C ILE A 289 8.79 -16.82 -9.97
N GLU A 290 7.49 -16.55 -10.10
CA GLU A 290 6.91 -16.00 -11.33
C GLU A 290 7.48 -14.64 -11.68
N ARG A 291 7.61 -13.74 -10.70
CA ARG A 291 8.25 -12.43 -10.87
C ARG A 291 9.71 -12.58 -11.30
N ALA A 292 10.47 -13.48 -10.67
CA ALA A 292 11.85 -13.73 -11.04
C ALA A 292 11.97 -14.28 -12.48
N LYS A 293 11.08 -15.18 -12.90
CA LYS A 293 11.03 -15.69 -14.28
C LYS A 293 10.71 -14.57 -15.29
N ALA A 294 9.79 -13.69 -14.94
CA ALA A 294 9.35 -12.58 -15.80
C ALA A 294 10.37 -11.43 -15.87
N GLN A 295 11.26 -11.29 -14.90
CA GLN A 295 12.24 -10.21 -14.84
C GLN A 295 13.23 -10.29 -15.99
N LYS A 296 13.42 -9.14 -16.70
CA LYS A 296 14.36 -8.99 -17.82
C LYS A 296 15.55 -8.13 -17.40
N ASP A 297 16.74 -8.58 -17.76
CA ASP A 297 17.97 -7.82 -17.48
C ASP A 297 17.93 -6.45 -18.17
N GLY A 298 18.43 -5.43 -17.48
CA GLY A 298 18.49 -4.06 -17.99
C GLY A 298 17.15 -3.30 -18.05
N LYS A 299 16.05 -3.91 -17.60
CA LYS A 299 14.75 -3.25 -17.49
C LYS A 299 14.54 -2.77 -16.06
N ASP A 300 14.24 -1.47 -15.90
CA ASP A 300 13.83 -0.95 -14.59
C ASP A 300 12.45 -1.47 -14.14
N ASN A 301 12.17 -1.36 -12.85
CA ASN A 301 10.90 -1.71 -12.21
C ASN A 301 10.27 -0.48 -11.53
N LEU A 302 10.24 0.63 -12.23
CA LEU A 302 9.63 1.86 -11.75
C LEU A 302 8.12 1.81 -11.99
N THR A 303 7.34 1.71 -10.90
CA THR A 303 5.88 1.58 -10.96
C THR A 303 5.18 2.65 -10.13
N TRP A 304 5.55 3.90 -10.32
CA TRP A 304 5.04 5.01 -9.53
C TRP A 304 3.63 5.42 -9.96
N GLY A 305 2.66 5.29 -9.03
CA GLY A 305 1.32 5.89 -9.14
C GLY A 305 0.43 5.36 -10.27
N THR A 306 0.89 4.43 -11.09
CA THR A 306 0.13 3.89 -12.23
C THR A 306 -1.11 3.11 -11.81
N PHE A 307 -1.07 2.42 -10.69
CA PHE A 307 -2.19 1.62 -10.18
C PHE A 307 -3.41 2.48 -9.86
N VAL A 308 -3.22 3.61 -9.16
CA VAL A 308 -4.30 4.53 -8.81
C VAL A 308 -4.94 5.13 -10.06
N GLN A 309 -4.12 5.55 -11.02
CA GLN A 309 -4.63 6.09 -12.29
C GLN A 309 -5.49 5.08 -13.05
N GLN A 310 -5.06 3.82 -13.09
CA GLN A 310 -5.82 2.74 -13.74
C GLN A 310 -7.12 2.41 -12.99
N ALA A 311 -7.07 2.41 -11.64
CA ALA A 311 -8.22 2.05 -10.81
C ALA A 311 -9.35 3.08 -10.88
N VAL A 312 -9.04 4.37 -10.97
CA VAL A 312 -10.03 5.46 -11.01
C VAL A 312 -10.39 5.91 -12.44
N ALA A 313 -9.72 5.37 -13.46
CA ALA A 313 -10.03 5.69 -14.84
C ALA A 313 -11.47 5.30 -15.18
N PRO A 314 -12.23 6.14 -15.93
CA PRO A 314 -13.56 5.77 -16.36
C PRO A 314 -13.53 4.46 -17.15
N LYS A 315 -14.33 3.47 -16.74
CA LYS A 315 -14.51 2.23 -17.52
C LYS A 315 -15.13 2.59 -18.86
N ILE A 316 -14.31 2.69 -19.91
CA ILE A 316 -14.79 2.93 -21.27
C ILE A 316 -15.48 1.63 -21.71
N THR A 317 -16.82 1.61 -21.64
CA THR A 317 -17.62 0.53 -22.19
C THR A 317 -17.36 0.48 -23.71
N THR A 318 -16.76 -0.59 -24.16
CA THR A 318 -16.29 -0.82 -25.53
C THR A 318 -17.44 -0.91 -26.54
N LYS A 319 -17.86 0.26 -27.07
CA LYS A 319 -18.36 0.33 -28.46
C LYS A 319 -17.63 1.44 -29.27
N ALA A 320 -16.71 2.20 -28.67
CA ALA A 320 -15.99 3.32 -29.30
C ALA A 320 -14.45 3.17 -29.31
N GLY A 321 -13.89 2.06 -28.84
CA GLY A 321 -12.44 1.90 -28.57
C GLY A 321 -11.52 1.89 -29.80
N LYS A 322 -12.00 1.85 -31.04
CA LYS A 322 -11.15 1.92 -32.23
C LYS A 322 -10.87 3.33 -32.75
N LYS A 323 -11.64 4.35 -32.34
CA LYS A 323 -11.43 5.74 -32.86
C LYS A 323 -10.55 6.63 -31.97
N VAL A 324 -10.39 6.33 -30.67
CA VAL A 324 -9.65 7.19 -29.74
C VAL A 324 -8.14 6.94 -29.80
N VAL A 325 -7.70 5.72 -30.04
CA VAL A 325 -6.27 5.38 -30.20
C VAL A 325 -5.65 6.03 -31.44
N ALA A 326 -6.46 6.24 -32.49
CA ALA A 326 -6.00 6.94 -33.70
C ALA A 326 -5.79 8.45 -33.49
N LYS A 327 -6.56 9.11 -32.59
CA LYS A 327 -6.40 10.54 -32.28
C LYS A 327 -5.23 10.84 -31.37
N ALA A 328 -4.87 9.95 -30.44
CA ALA A 328 -3.70 10.13 -29.60
C ALA A 328 -2.38 10.03 -30.41
N LYS A 329 -2.28 9.08 -31.35
CA LYS A 329 -1.13 8.96 -32.24
C LYS A 329 -0.96 10.12 -33.25
N VAL A 330 -2.05 10.83 -33.57
CA VAL A 330 -1.98 12.02 -34.44
C VAL A 330 -1.51 13.24 -33.64
N ALA A 331 -1.84 13.35 -32.35
CA ALA A 331 -1.36 14.43 -31.49
C ALA A 331 0.15 14.33 -31.20
N GLU A 332 0.70 13.14 -30.99
CA GLU A 332 2.15 12.94 -30.84
C GLU A 332 2.94 13.30 -32.09
N LYS A 333 2.45 12.93 -33.29
CA LYS A 333 3.11 13.30 -34.55
C LYS A 333 3.05 14.81 -34.86
N THR A 334 2.09 15.55 -34.30
CA THR A 334 1.96 16.98 -34.49
C THR A 334 2.92 17.76 -33.59
N VAL A 335 3.20 17.26 -32.39
CA VAL A 335 4.17 17.85 -31.46
C VAL A 335 5.61 17.66 -31.97
N GLU A 336 5.97 16.51 -32.53
CA GLU A 336 7.30 16.30 -33.14
C GLU A 336 7.56 17.18 -34.37
N LYS A 337 6.54 17.49 -35.19
CA LYS A 337 6.70 18.40 -36.32
C LYS A 337 6.84 19.87 -35.91
N THR A 338 6.26 20.28 -34.79
CA THR A 338 6.35 21.68 -34.32
C THR A 338 7.70 21.97 -33.67
N THR A 339 8.29 21.00 -32.98
CA THR A 339 9.66 21.12 -32.40
C THR A 339 10.76 21.13 -33.48
N ALA A 340 10.59 20.41 -34.56
CA ALA A 340 11.56 20.40 -35.67
C ALA A 340 11.55 21.70 -36.51
N ALA A 341 10.41 22.42 -36.54
CA ALA A 341 10.29 23.69 -37.24
C ALA A 341 10.90 24.89 -36.47
N THR A 342 10.88 24.81 -35.13
CA THR A 342 11.41 25.86 -34.24
C THR A 342 12.94 25.82 -34.18
N THR A 343 13.56 24.66 -34.33
CA THR A 343 15.02 24.50 -34.31
C THR A 343 15.69 24.96 -35.61
N LYS A 344 14.99 24.97 -36.76
CA LYS A 344 15.52 25.47 -38.04
C LYS A 344 15.47 27.00 -38.18
N LYS A 345 14.65 27.71 -37.37
CA LYS A 345 14.57 29.17 -37.40
C LYS A 345 15.60 29.86 -36.49
N ALA A 346 16.17 29.14 -35.54
CA ALA A 346 17.18 29.69 -34.63
C ALA A 346 18.62 29.67 -35.20
N THR A 347 18.89 28.90 -36.25
CA THR A 347 20.22 28.76 -36.84
C THR A 347 20.49 29.74 -37.99
N THR A 348 19.47 30.46 -38.49
CA THR A 348 19.62 31.42 -39.62
C THR A 348 19.79 32.88 -39.16
N THR A 349 19.63 33.16 -37.85
CA THR A 349 19.73 34.55 -37.34
C THR A 349 21.10 34.87 -36.69
N LYS A 350 22.03 33.90 -36.61
CA LYS A 350 23.38 34.12 -36.05
C LYS A 350 24.49 34.35 -37.07
N LYS A 351 24.17 34.56 -38.34
CA LYS A 351 25.17 34.84 -39.44
C LYS A 351 25.12 36.23 -40.05
N LYS A 352 24.49 37.21 -39.37
CA LYS A 352 24.42 38.59 -39.88
C LYS A 352 24.78 39.68 -38.85
N ALA A 353 25.67 39.37 -37.91
CA ALA A 353 26.18 40.38 -36.98
C ALA A 353 27.68 40.19 -36.73
N THR A 354 28.49 40.15 -37.79
CA THR A 354 29.93 40.44 -37.79
C THR A 354 30.32 40.74 -39.23
N GLU A 355 30.16 42.00 -39.61
CA GLU A 355 30.96 42.83 -40.50
C GLU A 355 30.72 44.27 -40.12
#